data_3c50d351ffc7913ab2e06fbcb8efb58f
#
_entry.id   3c50d351ffc7913ab2e06fbcb8efb58f
#
_cell.length_a   1.000
_cell.length_b   1.000
_cell.length_c   1.000
_cell.angle_alpha   90.00
_cell.angle_beta   90.00
_cell.angle_gamma   90.00
#
_symmetry.space_group_name_H-M   'P 1'
#
loop_
_entity.id
_entity.type
_entity.pdbx_description
1 polymer ?
#
loop_
_entity_poly.entity_id
_entity_poly.type
_entity_poly.pdbx_seq_one_letter_code
_entity_poly.pdbx_strand_id
1 'polypeptide(L)'
;MTTYQKFKKLNIRHSAIGLEQSDTDVTYYCTPRDAAIIGWAGVDGIHYCTIPEFGEMIFAVSPMNFGDCVHPIAHSFEDLLRLLLSCGSMDALEQCYAWDEEQFKAFLIDCPATEEQQSVLDVLRTEFRLVPLEDAFAYVKKLQAEFDLSQIPYTEEYYDPDMNAAAPVRAEEWKVTYDGGFWRNEGNAGIEIPIQKSLSLIHISEP
;
A
#
# COMPACT_ATOMS: atom_id res chain seq x y z
N MET A 1 24.07 -13.42 0.25
CA MET A 1 22.62 -13.73 0.12
C MET A 1 21.88 -12.72 0.98
N THR A 2 21.00 -11.91 0.39
CA THR A 2 20.20 -10.90 1.12
C THR A 2 19.11 -11.57 1.97
N THR A 3 18.52 -10.83 2.93
CA THR A 3 17.38 -11.30 3.74
C THR A 3 16.21 -11.73 2.86
N TYR A 4 15.89 -10.95 1.83
CA TYR A 4 14.85 -11.31 0.85
C TYR A 4 15.18 -12.60 0.07
N GLN A 5 16.41 -12.76 -0.40
CA GLN A 5 16.83 -13.99 -1.09
C GLN A 5 16.76 -15.24 -0.20
N LYS A 6 17.04 -15.09 1.11
CA LYS A 6 16.86 -16.15 2.08
C LYS A 6 15.36 -16.46 2.28
N PHE A 7 14.52 -15.45 2.42
CA PHE A 7 13.07 -15.56 2.56
C PHE A 7 12.43 -16.33 1.39
N LYS A 8 12.75 -15.98 0.15
CA LYS A 8 12.23 -16.68 -1.05
C LYS A 8 12.52 -18.18 -1.07
N LYS A 9 13.58 -18.63 -0.40
CA LYS A 9 14.00 -20.04 -0.36
C LYS A 9 13.39 -20.83 0.79
N LEU A 10 12.68 -20.18 1.70
CA LEU A 10 12.02 -20.89 2.80
C LEU A 10 10.89 -21.76 2.26
N ASN A 11 10.79 -22.97 2.80
CA ASN A 11 9.67 -23.88 2.51
C ASN A 11 8.48 -23.52 3.41
N ILE A 12 7.84 -22.39 3.15
CA ILE A 12 6.68 -21.88 3.86
C ILE A 12 5.58 -21.49 2.84
N ARG A 13 4.35 -21.38 3.30
CA ARG A 13 3.27 -20.83 2.49
C ARG A 13 3.27 -19.30 2.58
N HIS A 14 4.02 -18.63 1.69
CA HIS A 14 4.16 -17.18 1.67
C HIS A 14 2.81 -16.44 1.53
N SER A 15 1.86 -17.02 0.80
CA SER A 15 0.51 -16.45 0.64
C SER A 15 -0.29 -16.38 1.95
N ALA A 16 0.02 -17.23 2.94
CA ALA A 16 -0.67 -17.20 4.23
C ALA A 16 -0.48 -15.88 4.97
N ILE A 17 0.67 -15.24 4.80
CA ILE A 17 0.99 -13.94 5.42
C ILE A 17 0.77 -12.75 4.45
N GLY A 18 0.10 -12.96 3.31
CA GLY A 18 -0.16 -11.92 2.32
C GLY A 18 1.09 -11.45 1.55
N LEU A 19 2.12 -12.30 1.44
CA LEU A 19 3.36 -11.98 0.70
C LEU A 19 3.70 -13.11 -0.28
N GLU A 20 2.73 -13.43 -1.14
CA GLU A 20 2.84 -14.49 -2.13
C GLU A 20 4.00 -14.22 -3.09
N GLN A 21 4.83 -15.25 -3.33
CA GLN A 21 5.93 -15.19 -4.28
C GLN A 21 5.44 -15.64 -5.66
N SER A 22 5.62 -14.80 -6.65
CA SER A 22 5.30 -15.09 -8.05
C SER A 22 6.45 -14.61 -8.93
N ASP A 23 6.71 -15.35 -9.99
CA ASP A 23 7.66 -14.95 -11.04
C ASP A 23 6.95 -14.13 -12.15
N THR A 24 5.79 -13.56 -11.84
CA THR A 24 5.02 -12.74 -12.79
C THR A 24 5.61 -11.33 -12.87
N ASP A 25 5.86 -10.85 -14.08
CA ASP A 25 6.32 -9.48 -14.37
C ASP A 25 5.15 -8.53 -14.67
N VAL A 26 3.95 -8.85 -14.17
CA VAL A 26 2.78 -7.99 -14.38
C VAL A 26 2.94 -6.71 -13.58
N THR A 27 2.79 -5.58 -14.26
CA THR A 27 2.76 -4.26 -13.64
C THR A 27 1.39 -3.62 -13.84
N TYR A 28 1.02 -2.71 -12.94
CA TYR A 28 -0.18 -1.89 -13.04
C TYR A 28 0.20 -0.46 -13.38
N TYR A 29 -0.75 0.33 -13.87
CA TYR A 29 -0.54 1.73 -14.20
C TYR A 29 0.14 2.54 -13.08
N CYS A 30 -0.11 2.16 -11.82
CA CYS A 30 0.47 2.81 -10.63
C CYS A 30 1.70 2.11 -10.07
N THR A 31 2.17 1.02 -10.68
CA THR A 31 3.44 0.41 -10.28
C THR A 31 4.57 1.40 -10.59
N PRO A 32 5.40 1.77 -9.60
CA PRO A 32 6.51 2.69 -9.83
C PRO A 32 7.46 2.17 -10.91
N ARG A 33 8.03 3.11 -11.68
CA ARG A 33 8.99 2.76 -12.74
C ARG A 33 10.19 2.03 -12.15
N ASP A 34 10.63 0.98 -12.84
CA ASP A 34 11.77 0.14 -12.47
C ASP A 34 11.64 -0.54 -11.09
N ALA A 35 10.43 -0.56 -10.52
CA ALA A 35 10.18 -1.23 -9.26
C ALA A 35 10.44 -2.74 -9.35
N ALA A 36 11.12 -3.28 -8.34
CA ALA A 36 11.29 -4.73 -8.20
C ALA A 36 10.22 -5.30 -7.26
N ILE A 37 9.28 -6.06 -7.81
CA ILE A 37 8.20 -6.69 -7.04
C ILE A 37 8.79 -7.77 -6.12
N ILE A 38 8.44 -7.72 -4.84
CA ILE A 38 8.92 -8.65 -3.81
C ILE A 38 7.82 -9.59 -3.30
N GLY A 39 6.57 -9.37 -3.68
CA GLY A 39 5.46 -10.24 -3.34
C GLY A 39 4.11 -9.62 -3.64
N TRP A 40 3.06 -10.45 -3.56
CA TRP A 40 1.68 -10.13 -3.87
C TRP A 40 0.76 -10.45 -2.70
N ALA A 41 -0.28 -9.64 -2.52
CA ALA A 41 -1.33 -9.94 -1.54
C ALA A 41 -2.27 -11.08 -2.00
N GLY A 42 -2.31 -11.33 -3.32
CA GLY A 42 -3.18 -12.34 -3.93
C GLY A 42 -4.59 -11.84 -4.26
N VAL A 43 -4.89 -10.55 -4.02
CA VAL A 43 -6.18 -9.90 -4.30
C VAL A 43 -5.94 -8.53 -4.92
N ASP A 44 -6.87 -8.07 -5.76
CA ASP A 44 -6.99 -6.70 -6.31
C ASP A 44 -5.71 -6.11 -6.94
N GLY A 45 -4.76 -6.97 -7.33
CA GLY A 45 -3.47 -6.55 -7.86
C GLY A 45 -2.54 -5.89 -6.83
N ILE A 46 -2.88 -5.95 -5.56
CA ILE A 46 -2.04 -5.41 -4.48
C ILE A 46 -0.71 -6.15 -4.45
N HIS A 47 0.37 -5.39 -4.52
CA HIS A 47 1.72 -5.93 -4.51
C HIS A 47 2.68 -5.06 -3.71
N TYR A 48 3.83 -5.63 -3.41
CA TYR A 48 4.86 -4.98 -2.63
C TYR A 48 6.14 -4.92 -3.43
N CYS A 49 6.84 -3.80 -3.38
CA CYS A 49 8.02 -3.59 -4.20
C CYS A 49 9.10 -2.78 -3.49
N THR A 50 10.31 -2.82 -4.05
CA THR A 50 11.36 -1.83 -3.83
C THR A 50 11.47 -0.94 -5.06
N ILE A 51 11.84 0.31 -4.86
CA ILE A 51 12.08 1.28 -5.93
C ILE A 51 13.57 1.62 -5.88
N PRO A 52 14.32 1.51 -7.01
CA PRO A 52 15.79 1.67 -7.00
C PRO A 52 16.29 2.95 -6.36
N GLU A 53 15.58 4.06 -6.56
CA GLU A 53 15.92 5.38 -6.03
C GLU A 53 15.88 5.44 -4.49
N PHE A 54 15.10 4.55 -3.85
CA PHE A 54 14.91 4.52 -2.39
C PHE A 54 15.58 3.31 -1.71
N GLY A 55 16.45 2.59 -2.44
CA GLY A 55 17.28 1.52 -1.90
C GLY A 55 16.47 0.30 -1.43
N GLU A 56 16.56 -0.03 -0.14
CA GLU A 56 15.90 -1.22 0.43
C GLU A 56 14.48 -0.94 0.96
N MET A 57 13.99 0.29 0.84
CA MET A 57 12.67 0.67 1.32
C MET A 57 11.58 -0.11 0.59
N ILE A 58 10.60 -0.60 1.35
CA ILE A 58 9.48 -1.39 0.84
C ILE A 58 8.24 -0.52 0.74
N PHE A 59 7.55 -0.65 -0.39
CA PHE A 59 6.30 0.05 -0.68
C PHE A 59 5.18 -0.95 -0.89
N ALA A 60 3.98 -0.62 -0.41
CA ALA A 60 2.74 -1.25 -0.82
C ALA A 60 2.18 -0.49 -2.02
N VAL A 61 1.71 -1.22 -3.01
CA VAL A 61 1.04 -0.69 -4.21
C VAL A 61 -0.36 -1.28 -4.28
N SER A 62 -1.38 -0.42 -4.19
CA SER A 62 -2.79 -0.80 -4.17
C SER A 62 -3.51 -0.17 -5.38
N PRO A 63 -3.59 -0.86 -6.52
CA PRO A 63 -4.09 -0.29 -7.78
C PRO A 63 -5.53 0.22 -7.72
N MET A 64 -6.34 -0.29 -6.78
CA MET A 64 -7.72 0.14 -6.60
C MET A 64 -7.87 1.46 -5.82
N ASN A 65 -6.79 1.97 -5.23
CA ASN A 65 -6.76 3.25 -4.51
C ASN A 65 -6.39 4.39 -5.46
N PHE A 66 -7.30 4.73 -6.34
CA PHE A 66 -7.08 5.74 -7.37
C PHE A 66 -6.59 7.06 -6.80
N GLY A 67 -5.43 7.52 -7.31
CA GLY A 67 -4.79 8.77 -6.87
C GLY A 67 -3.92 8.64 -5.60
N ASP A 68 -4.00 7.53 -4.86
CA ASP A 68 -3.26 7.28 -3.61
C ASP A 68 -2.79 5.83 -3.51
N CYS A 69 -2.13 5.35 -4.57
CA CYS A 69 -1.87 3.93 -4.78
C CYS A 69 -0.62 3.40 -4.07
N VAL A 70 0.36 4.24 -3.72
CA VAL A 70 1.69 3.80 -3.28
C VAL A 70 2.08 4.41 -1.96
N HIS A 71 2.39 3.56 -0.98
CA HIS A 71 2.78 3.98 0.37
C HIS A 71 4.02 3.23 0.86
N PRO A 72 5.00 3.90 1.48
CA PRO A 72 6.11 3.22 2.12
C PRO A 72 5.60 2.49 3.39
N ILE A 73 6.09 1.26 3.60
CA ILE A 73 5.68 0.43 4.75
C ILE A 73 6.86 -0.05 5.60
N ALA A 74 8.06 -0.15 5.05
CA ALA A 74 9.24 -0.53 5.81
C ALA A 74 10.53 0.09 5.23
N HIS A 75 11.52 0.38 6.06
CA HIS A 75 12.84 0.86 5.60
C HIS A 75 13.68 -0.23 4.94
N SER A 76 13.39 -1.51 5.27
CA SER A 76 14.12 -2.66 4.76
C SER A 76 13.25 -3.91 4.76
N PHE A 77 13.69 -4.94 4.05
CA PHE A 77 13.02 -6.25 4.10
C PHE A 77 13.10 -6.90 5.49
N GLU A 78 14.14 -6.63 6.26
CA GLU A 78 14.26 -7.11 7.64
C GLU A 78 13.20 -6.44 8.55
N ASP A 79 13.01 -5.13 8.42
CA ASP A 79 11.97 -4.42 9.16
C ASP A 79 10.57 -4.87 8.74
N LEU A 80 10.36 -5.19 7.45
CA LEU A 80 9.10 -5.79 6.99
C LEU A 80 8.82 -7.12 7.71
N LEU A 81 9.81 -7.99 7.84
CA LEU A 81 9.64 -9.24 8.57
C LEU A 81 9.33 -9.01 10.06
N ARG A 82 9.93 -8.01 10.69
CA ARG A 82 9.63 -7.63 12.08
C ARG A 82 8.22 -7.08 12.24
N LEU A 83 7.75 -6.29 11.25
CA LEU A 83 6.37 -5.81 11.18
C LEU A 83 5.38 -6.97 11.04
N LEU A 84 5.67 -7.95 10.16
CA LEU A 84 4.86 -9.16 10.02
C LEU A 84 4.76 -9.93 11.35
N LEU A 85 5.85 -10.02 12.12
CA LEU A 85 5.82 -10.64 13.45
C LEU A 85 4.94 -9.88 14.45
N SER A 86 4.72 -8.59 14.25
CA SER A 86 3.85 -7.75 15.10
C SER A 86 2.40 -7.78 14.65
N CYS A 87 2.14 -7.85 13.32
CA CYS A 87 0.81 -7.67 12.74
C CYS A 87 0.13 -8.98 12.31
N GLY A 88 0.88 -10.07 12.19
CA GLY A 88 0.34 -11.37 11.74
C GLY A 88 0.33 -11.57 10.23
N SER A 89 0.04 -10.54 9.45
CA SER A 89 0.02 -10.54 7.99
C SER A 89 0.33 -9.17 7.41
N MET A 90 0.37 -9.08 6.06
CA MET A 90 0.52 -7.83 5.33
C MET A 90 -0.74 -6.95 5.37
N ASP A 91 -1.91 -7.50 5.68
CA ASP A 91 -3.20 -6.81 5.55
C ASP A 91 -3.26 -5.51 6.35
N ALA A 92 -2.84 -5.56 7.63
CA ALA A 92 -2.80 -4.36 8.46
C ALA A 92 -1.77 -3.32 7.98
N LEU A 93 -0.67 -3.77 7.41
CA LEU A 93 0.42 -2.91 6.93
C LEU A 93 0.02 -2.19 5.65
N GLU A 94 -0.67 -2.89 4.75
CA GLU A 94 -1.16 -2.33 3.49
C GLU A 94 -2.22 -1.25 3.75
N GLN A 95 -3.13 -1.46 4.71
CA GLN A 95 -4.19 -0.52 5.05
C GLN A 95 -3.77 0.61 6.01
N CYS A 96 -2.60 0.50 6.63
CA CYS A 96 -2.12 1.42 7.68
C CYS A 96 -2.13 2.90 7.23
N TYR A 97 -1.92 3.19 5.94
CA TYR A 97 -1.93 4.57 5.43
C TYR A 97 -3.26 5.28 5.73
N ALA A 98 -4.39 4.58 5.58
CA ALA A 98 -5.74 5.12 5.74
C ALA A 98 -6.26 5.09 7.19
N TRP A 99 -5.63 4.33 8.08
CA TRP A 99 -6.12 4.11 9.43
C TRP A 99 -5.47 5.03 10.47
N ASP A 100 -6.23 5.33 11.52
CA ASP A 100 -5.70 5.83 12.78
C ASP A 100 -5.25 4.66 13.69
N GLU A 101 -4.69 5.00 14.84
CA GLU A 101 -4.14 3.99 15.78
C GLU A 101 -5.23 3.09 16.37
N GLU A 102 -6.42 3.64 16.63
CA GLU A 102 -7.55 2.89 17.18
C GLU A 102 -8.06 1.86 16.17
N GLN A 103 -8.23 2.27 14.91
CA GLN A 103 -8.63 1.39 13.81
C GLN A 103 -7.61 0.27 13.58
N PHE A 104 -6.30 0.61 13.57
CA PHE A 104 -5.24 -0.37 13.42
C PHE A 104 -5.25 -1.41 14.54
N LYS A 105 -5.37 -0.98 15.80
CA LYS A 105 -5.43 -1.87 16.96
C LYS A 105 -6.70 -2.71 16.96
N ALA A 106 -7.85 -2.13 16.60
CA ALA A 106 -9.10 -2.86 16.48
C ALA A 106 -9.00 -3.97 15.45
N PHE A 107 -8.42 -3.68 14.28
CA PHE A 107 -8.20 -4.70 13.24
C PHE A 107 -7.36 -5.88 13.75
N LEU A 108 -6.25 -5.62 14.44
CA LEU A 108 -5.40 -6.70 14.97
C LEU A 108 -6.10 -7.56 16.04
N ILE A 109 -7.06 -6.99 16.77
CA ILE A 109 -7.87 -7.71 17.76
C ILE A 109 -8.94 -8.56 17.05
N ASP A 110 -9.61 -7.99 16.05
CA ASP A 110 -10.72 -8.64 15.35
C ASP A 110 -10.26 -9.69 14.33
N CYS A 111 -9.04 -9.52 13.80
CA CYS A 111 -8.41 -10.40 12.82
C CYS A 111 -7.09 -10.97 13.35
N PRO A 112 -7.11 -11.79 14.42
CA PRO A 112 -5.89 -12.40 14.95
C PRO A 112 -5.28 -13.35 13.94
N ALA A 113 -3.95 -13.53 14.01
CA ALA A 113 -3.25 -14.47 13.15
C ALA A 113 -3.81 -15.89 13.29
N THR A 114 -4.13 -16.51 12.18
CA THR A 114 -4.59 -17.90 12.10
C THR A 114 -3.46 -18.87 12.49
N GLU A 115 -3.79 -20.15 12.76
CA GLU A 115 -2.78 -21.16 13.05
C GLU A 115 -1.76 -21.31 11.92
N GLU A 116 -2.21 -21.20 10.67
CA GLU A 116 -1.32 -21.28 9.50
C GLU A 116 -0.37 -20.07 9.44
N GLN A 117 -0.89 -18.86 9.63
CA GLN A 117 -0.08 -17.64 9.72
C GLN A 117 0.94 -17.74 10.86
N GLN A 118 0.48 -18.15 12.05
CA GLN A 118 1.36 -18.31 13.21
C GLN A 118 2.49 -19.30 12.94
N SER A 119 2.21 -20.41 12.27
CA SER A 119 3.24 -21.39 11.87
C SER A 119 4.31 -20.76 10.97
N VAL A 120 3.89 -19.95 9.99
CA VAL A 120 4.81 -19.21 9.11
C VAL A 120 5.64 -18.19 9.90
N LEU A 121 5.00 -17.42 10.77
CA LEU A 121 5.68 -16.39 11.59
C LEU A 121 6.71 -17.01 12.54
N ASP A 122 6.45 -18.19 13.10
CA ASP A 122 7.39 -18.89 13.97
C ASP A 122 8.64 -19.37 13.20
N VAL A 123 8.47 -19.80 11.94
CA VAL A 123 9.59 -20.07 11.05
C VAL A 123 10.41 -18.80 10.79
N LEU A 124 9.74 -17.68 10.46
CA LEU A 124 10.43 -16.40 10.23
C LEU A 124 11.21 -15.95 11.47
N ARG A 125 10.58 -16.00 12.65
CA ARG A 125 11.22 -15.65 13.92
C ARG A 125 12.49 -16.46 14.16
N THR A 126 12.43 -17.77 13.90
CA THR A 126 13.53 -18.70 14.15
C THR A 126 14.65 -18.53 13.12
N GLU A 127 14.29 -18.52 11.82
CA GLU A 127 15.26 -18.49 10.73
C GLU A 127 16.03 -17.18 10.64
N PHE A 128 15.38 -16.05 10.96
CA PHE A 128 16.00 -14.72 10.91
C PHE A 128 16.41 -14.21 12.28
N ARG A 129 16.05 -14.90 13.38
CA ARG A 129 16.31 -14.49 14.77
C ARG A 129 15.78 -13.10 15.10
N LEU A 130 14.59 -12.79 14.57
CA LEU A 130 13.98 -11.50 14.69
C LEU A 130 13.08 -11.38 15.91
N VAL A 131 12.97 -10.17 16.42
CA VAL A 131 11.98 -9.75 17.43
C VAL A 131 10.95 -8.86 16.76
N PRO A 132 9.65 -8.98 17.09
CA PRO A 132 8.62 -8.06 16.63
C PRO A 132 8.98 -6.60 16.95
N LEU A 133 8.46 -5.67 16.17
CA LEU A 133 8.49 -4.26 16.53
C LEU A 133 7.49 -3.97 17.65
N GLU A 134 7.88 -3.19 18.64
CA GLU A 134 7.01 -2.84 19.78
C GLU A 134 5.77 -2.06 19.33
N ASP A 135 5.96 -1.11 18.41
CA ASP A 135 4.91 -0.24 17.90
C ASP A 135 4.97 -0.21 16.36
N ALA A 136 4.28 -1.16 15.75
CA ALA A 136 4.22 -1.29 14.29
C ALA A 136 3.48 -0.10 13.66
N PHE A 137 2.41 0.40 14.30
CA PHE A 137 1.64 1.54 13.80
C PHE A 137 2.49 2.82 13.78
N ALA A 138 3.10 3.17 14.91
CA ALA A 138 3.93 4.36 15.00
C ALA A 138 5.13 4.29 14.04
N TYR A 139 5.73 3.11 13.85
CA TYR A 139 6.81 2.90 12.89
C TYR A 139 6.36 3.25 11.46
N VAL A 140 5.24 2.65 10.98
CA VAL A 140 4.75 2.87 9.62
C VAL A 140 4.30 4.31 9.41
N LYS A 141 3.54 4.88 10.37
CA LYS A 141 3.06 6.27 10.29
C LYS A 141 4.20 7.27 10.27
N LYS A 142 5.25 7.05 11.05
CA LYS A 142 6.45 7.90 11.03
C LYS A 142 7.11 7.85 9.66
N LEU A 143 7.31 6.64 9.11
CA LEU A 143 7.91 6.46 7.79
C LEU A 143 7.08 7.18 6.71
N GLN A 144 5.75 7.04 6.73
CA GLN A 144 4.84 7.71 5.80
C GLN A 144 4.86 9.22 5.93
N ALA A 145 4.95 9.75 7.15
CA ALA A 145 5.01 11.19 7.41
C ALA A 145 6.34 11.84 6.98
N GLU A 146 7.42 11.07 7.01
CA GLU A 146 8.76 11.54 6.63
C GLU A 146 9.05 11.37 5.13
N PHE A 147 8.24 10.57 4.41
CA PHE A 147 8.45 10.28 3.00
C PHE A 147 7.66 11.25 2.11
N ASP A 148 8.33 11.82 1.13
CA ASP A 148 7.71 12.68 0.11
C ASP A 148 7.22 11.82 -1.08
N LEU A 149 5.92 11.54 -1.11
CA LEU A 149 5.27 10.74 -2.15
C LEU A 149 5.43 11.32 -3.56
N SER A 150 5.68 12.64 -3.70
CA SER A 150 5.90 13.26 -5.01
C SER A 150 7.21 12.83 -5.69
N GLN A 151 8.11 12.19 -4.94
CA GLN A 151 9.36 11.65 -5.47
C GLN A 151 9.23 10.28 -6.12
N ILE A 152 8.07 9.62 -6.00
CA ILE A 152 7.85 8.31 -6.60
C ILE A 152 7.88 8.43 -8.13
N PRO A 153 8.78 7.70 -8.83
CA PRO A 153 8.85 7.75 -10.28
C PRO A 153 7.75 6.87 -10.88
N TYR A 154 6.78 7.46 -11.54
CA TYR A 154 5.77 6.71 -12.28
C TYR A 154 6.08 6.63 -13.78
N THR A 155 5.41 5.70 -14.47
CA THR A 155 5.39 5.60 -15.93
C THR A 155 4.42 6.62 -16.53
N GLU A 156 4.49 6.82 -17.86
CA GLU A 156 3.54 7.70 -18.56
C GLU A 156 2.08 7.26 -18.38
N GLU A 157 1.84 5.94 -18.25
CA GLU A 157 0.50 5.37 -18.03
C GLU A 157 -0.17 5.87 -16.74
N TYR A 158 0.61 6.19 -15.72
CA TYR A 158 0.08 6.74 -14.47
C TYR A 158 -0.58 8.11 -14.68
N TYR A 159 -0.06 8.89 -15.63
CA TYR A 159 -0.53 10.23 -15.93
C TYR A 159 -1.54 10.25 -17.10
N ASP A 160 -1.81 9.11 -17.72
CA ASP A 160 -2.78 8.97 -18.80
C ASP A 160 -4.20 8.94 -18.23
N PRO A 161 -5.08 9.95 -18.52
CA PRO A 161 -6.46 9.97 -18.01
C PRO A 161 -7.31 8.81 -18.50
N ASP A 162 -6.97 8.18 -19.62
CA ASP A 162 -7.71 7.04 -20.17
C ASP A 162 -7.36 5.75 -19.40
N MET A 163 -6.15 5.67 -18.82
CA MET A 163 -5.70 4.55 -18.00
C MET A 163 -5.96 4.76 -16.52
N ASN A 164 -5.93 6.00 -16.06
CA ASN A 164 -6.10 6.40 -14.69
C ASN A 164 -7.10 7.57 -14.61
N ALA A 165 -8.39 7.25 -14.56
CA ALA A 165 -9.46 8.25 -14.49
C ALA A 165 -9.38 9.16 -13.23
N ALA A 166 -8.57 8.80 -12.26
CA ALA A 166 -8.25 9.59 -11.07
C ALA A 166 -6.79 10.08 -11.08
N ALA A 167 -6.12 10.06 -12.26
CA ALA A 167 -4.78 10.62 -12.36
C ALA A 167 -4.77 12.00 -11.71
N PRO A 168 -3.85 12.26 -10.75
CA PRO A 168 -3.72 13.59 -10.23
C PRO A 168 -3.33 14.49 -11.40
N VAL A 169 -4.29 15.25 -11.91
CA VAL A 169 -3.96 16.36 -12.78
C VAL A 169 -3.00 17.21 -11.97
N ARG A 170 -1.86 17.54 -12.56
CA ARG A 170 -0.83 18.33 -11.89
C ARG A 170 -1.51 19.45 -11.14
N ALA A 171 -1.23 19.61 -9.85
CA ALA A 171 -1.93 20.53 -8.95
C ALA A 171 -1.98 22.00 -9.46
N GLU A 172 -1.23 22.32 -10.49
CA GLU A 172 -1.19 23.62 -11.17
C GLU A 172 -2.40 23.87 -12.08
N GLU A 173 -3.22 22.84 -12.39
CA GLU A 173 -4.31 22.94 -13.37
C GLU A 173 -5.73 22.83 -12.77
N TRP A 174 -5.88 22.57 -11.46
CA TRP A 174 -7.20 22.43 -10.83
C TRP A 174 -7.67 23.72 -10.16
N LYS A 175 -8.49 24.48 -10.86
CA LYS A 175 -9.45 25.38 -10.21
C LYS A 175 -10.81 24.70 -10.21
N VAL A 176 -11.14 24.08 -9.08
CA VAL A 176 -12.45 23.46 -8.88
C VAL A 176 -13.36 24.46 -8.19
N THR A 177 -14.46 24.84 -8.84
CA THR A 177 -15.52 25.64 -8.23
C THR A 177 -16.75 24.76 -7.98
N TYR A 178 -17.36 24.95 -6.81
CA TYR A 178 -18.63 24.31 -6.47
C TYR A 178 -19.79 25.23 -6.80
N ASP A 179 -20.65 24.82 -7.73
CA ASP A 179 -21.84 25.57 -8.11
C ASP A 179 -23.09 24.71 -7.91
N GLY A 180 -23.67 24.82 -6.71
CA GLY A 180 -25.04 24.39 -6.43
C GLY A 180 -25.38 22.93 -6.74
N GLY A 181 -24.43 21.97 -6.62
CA GLY A 181 -24.65 20.53 -6.87
C GLY A 181 -23.74 19.91 -7.91
N PHE A 182 -22.85 20.71 -8.53
CA PHE A 182 -21.87 20.22 -9.50
C PHE A 182 -20.48 20.79 -9.20
N TRP A 183 -19.45 19.96 -9.35
CA TRP A 183 -18.06 20.39 -9.36
C TRP A 183 -17.66 20.73 -10.80
N ARG A 184 -17.22 21.93 -11.05
CA ARG A 184 -16.70 22.35 -12.36
C ARG A 184 -15.20 22.55 -12.30
N ASN A 185 -14.51 22.02 -13.30
CA ASN A 185 -13.10 22.30 -13.55
C ASN A 185 -13.01 23.46 -14.55
N GLU A 186 -12.41 24.58 -14.15
CA GLU A 186 -12.25 25.75 -15.01
C GLU A 186 -11.06 25.63 -16.00
N GLY A 187 -10.24 24.57 -15.89
CA GLY A 187 -9.03 24.37 -16.70
C GLY A 187 -9.23 23.60 -18.01
N ASN A 188 -10.34 22.87 -18.19
CA ASN A 188 -10.59 22.13 -19.43
C ASN A 188 -12.10 22.06 -19.70
N ALA A 189 -12.55 22.71 -20.75
CA ALA A 189 -13.96 22.81 -21.10
C ALA A 189 -14.52 21.42 -21.47
N GLY A 190 -15.39 20.85 -20.64
CA GLY A 190 -16.36 19.88 -21.13
C GLY A 190 -16.52 18.55 -20.43
N ILE A 191 -15.97 18.30 -19.24
CA ILE A 191 -16.27 17.08 -18.50
C ILE A 191 -17.18 17.42 -17.31
N GLU A 192 -18.49 17.22 -17.48
CA GLU A 192 -19.46 17.16 -16.38
C GLU A 192 -19.43 15.75 -15.82
N ILE A 193 -18.97 15.56 -14.58
CA ILE A 193 -19.07 14.28 -13.88
C ILE A 193 -20.42 14.28 -13.13
N PRO A 194 -21.42 13.51 -13.56
CA PRO A 194 -22.67 13.37 -12.82
C PRO A 194 -22.38 12.59 -11.54
N ILE A 195 -22.78 13.14 -10.40
CA ILE A 195 -22.77 12.41 -9.12
C ILE A 195 -23.82 11.30 -9.21
N GLN A 196 -23.40 10.07 -9.53
CA GLN A 196 -24.25 8.92 -9.28
C GLN A 196 -24.41 8.76 -7.75
N LYS A 197 -25.67 8.70 -7.31
CA LYS A 197 -26.10 8.47 -5.91
C LYS A 197 -25.70 7.08 -5.43
N SER A 198 -24.42 6.79 -5.25
CA SER A 198 -23.95 5.56 -4.62
C SER A 198 -22.83 5.79 -3.58
N LEU A 199 -22.69 7.01 -3.08
CA LEU A 199 -21.89 7.30 -1.90
C LEU A 199 -22.79 7.36 -0.65
N SER A 200 -23.50 6.27 -0.38
CA SER A 200 -24.02 6.01 0.95
C SER A 200 -22.95 5.20 1.68
N LEU A 201 -22.08 5.86 2.40
CA LEU A 201 -21.36 5.38 3.60
C LEU A 201 -20.12 6.26 3.90
N ILE A 202 -20.33 7.59 3.92
CA ILE A 202 -19.48 8.43 4.74
C ILE A 202 -20.43 9.19 5.67
N HIS A 203 -20.56 8.72 6.91
CA HIS A 203 -21.11 9.51 7.99
C HIS A 203 -20.09 10.59 8.37
N ILE A 204 -20.25 11.78 7.81
CA ILE A 204 -19.64 12.96 8.39
C ILE A 204 -20.58 13.40 9.52
N SER A 205 -20.17 13.16 10.76
CA SER A 205 -20.79 13.79 11.91
C SER A 205 -20.40 15.27 11.88
N GLU A 206 -21.37 16.14 11.67
CA GLU A 206 -21.18 17.58 11.88
C GLU A 206 -21.10 17.89 13.39
N PRO A 207 -20.44 19.02 13.78
CA PRO A 207 -20.13 19.39 15.16
C PRO A 207 -21.37 19.73 16.00
#